data_79f8667776cae23fd812b1a3b5499c92
#
_entry.id   79f8667776cae23fd812b1a3b5499c92
#
_cell.length_a   1.000
_cell.length_b   1.000
_cell.length_c   1.000
_cell.angle_alpha   90.00
_cell.angle_beta   90.00
_cell.angle_gamma   90.00
#
_symmetry.space_group_name_H-M   'P 1'
#
loop_
_entity.id
_entity.type
_entity.pdbx_description
1 polymer ?
#
loop_
_entity_poly.entity_id
_entity_poly.type
_entity_poly.pdbx_seq_one_letter_code
_entity_poly.pdbx_strand_id
1 'polypeptide(L)'
;MFNINNTGKVILYNVTAEFKADSINDTSSYVGNIKPGESGSVDAMITGAAPTMDDGTIQIIISYEDVNGEVHTSEQTVNLMVNEPMESTDDMSGMDMMPEETPGFFQRFRLPIIGGGVALLAAAAVFVKKHKDKKKQEKENDETI
;
A
#
# COMPACT_ATOMS: atom_id res chain seq x y z
N MET A 1 -3.90 -15.25 -18.54
CA MET A 1 -3.80 -16.38 -19.51
C MET A 1 -2.90 -15.98 -20.67
N PHE A 2 -1.92 -16.82 -21.05
CA PHE A 2 -1.09 -16.67 -22.24
C PHE A 2 -0.67 -18.06 -22.75
N ASN A 3 -0.04 -18.12 -23.94
CA ASN A 3 0.39 -19.38 -24.52
C ASN A 3 1.91 -19.46 -24.65
N ILE A 4 2.46 -20.64 -24.39
CA ILE A 4 3.83 -20.99 -24.68
C ILE A 4 3.85 -21.78 -25.98
N ASN A 5 4.56 -21.29 -27.00
CA ASN A 5 4.66 -21.94 -28.29
C ASN A 5 5.98 -22.68 -28.41
N ASN A 6 5.94 -23.99 -28.66
CA ASN A 6 7.13 -24.75 -28.95
C ASN A 6 7.49 -24.63 -30.46
N THR A 7 8.35 -23.68 -30.77
CA THR A 7 8.86 -23.47 -32.12
C THR A 7 10.12 -24.30 -32.43
N GLY A 8 10.54 -25.12 -31.45
CA GLY A 8 11.69 -26.05 -31.57
C GLY A 8 11.38 -27.30 -32.37
N LYS A 9 12.32 -28.25 -32.35
CA LYS A 9 12.22 -29.53 -33.05
C LYS A 9 12.02 -30.71 -32.10
N VAL A 10 12.08 -30.49 -30.79
CA VAL A 10 11.95 -31.51 -29.74
C VAL A 10 10.76 -31.18 -28.84
N ILE A 11 10.27 -32.22 -28.17
CA ILE A 11 9.20 -32.03 -27.16
C ILE A 11 9.78 -31.32 -25.94
N LEU A 12 9.03 -30.36 -25.38
CA LEU A 12 9.27 -29.78 -24.07
C LEU A 12 8.43 -30.58 -23.07
N TYR A 13 9.08 -31.15 -22.06
CA TYR A 13 8.41 -31.97 -21.04
C TYR A 13 8.20 -31.15 -19.78
N ASN A 14 7.16 -31.46 -19.03
CA ASN A 14 6.90 -30.88 -17.69
C ASN A 14 6.94 -29.35 -17.64
N VAL A 15 6.44 -28.71 -18.69
CA VAL A 15 6.46 -27.24 -18.78
C VAL A 15 5.65 -26.62 -17.64
N THR A 16 6.28 -25.71 -16.90
CA THR A 16 5.68 -24.98 -15.78
C THR A 16 5.98 -23.49 -15.92
N ALA A 17 5.05 -22.65 -15.54
CA ALA A 17 5.25 -21.19 -15.44
C ALA A 17 5.06 -20.77 -13.98
N GLU A 18 6.06 -20.10 -13.40
CA GLU A 18 6.02 -19.52 -12.06
C GLU A 18 5.96 -17.99 -12.18
N PHE A 19 5.19 -17.35 -11.29
CA PHE A 19 5.03 -15.91 -11.22
C PHE A 19 5.51 -15.41 -9.87
N LYS A 20 6.43 -14.44 -9.86
CA LYS A 20 7.06 -13.90 -8.65
C LYS A 20 7.13 -12.37 -8.70
N ALA A 21 6.67 -11.73 -7.65
CA ALA A 21 6.89 -10.32 -7.34
C ALA A 21 6.48 -10.03 -5.89
N ASP A 22 7.00 -8.97 -5.30
CA ASP A 22 6.65 -8.56 -3.94
C ASP A 22 5.17 -8.14 -3.80
N SER A 23 4.57 -7.70 -4.90
CA SER A 23 3.17 -7.25 -4.94
C SER A 23 2.14 -8.37 -5.08
N ILE A 24 2.55 -9.62 -5.32
CA ILE A 24 1.66 -10.76 -5.53
C ILE A 24 2.05 -11.95 -4.65
N ASN A 25 1.10 -12.85 -4.41
CA ASN A 25 1.44 -14.17 -3.89
C ASN A 25 2.07 -15.02 -5.00
N ASP A 26 3.20 -15.65 -4.69
CA ASP A 26 3.85 -16.56 -5.61
C ASP A 26 2.85 -17.63 -6.08
N THR A 27 2.74 -17.79 -7.38
CA THR A 27 1.84 -18.77 -7.98
C THR A 27 2.50 -19.48 -9.14
N SER A 28 2.03 -20.68 -9.47
CA SER A 28 2.53 -21.46 -10.60
C SER A 28 1.39 -22.10 -11.38
N SER A 29 1.64 -22.36 -12.65
CA SER A 29 0.74 -23.05 -13.56
C SER A 29 1.49 -24.17 -14.27
N TYR A 30 1.02 -25.41 -14.13
CA TYR A 30 1.55 -26.56 -14.85
C TYR A 30 0.86 -26.68 -16.21
N VAL A 31 1.64 -26.67 -17.28
CA VAL A 31 1.18 -26.74 -18.66
C VAL A 31 1.23 -28.17 -19.23
N GLY A 32 2.21 -28.96 -18.77
CA GLY A 32 2.45 -30.31 -19.27
C GLY A 32 3.43 -30.35 -20.43
N ASN A 33 3.25 -31.29 -21.33
CA ASN A 33 4.17 -31.52 -22.46
C ASN A 33 3.69 -30.75 -23.69
N ILE A 34 4.62 -30.03 -24.36
CA ILE A 34 4.34 -29.30 -25.59
C ILE A 34 5.18 -29.87 -26.73
N LYS A 35 4.52 -30.44 -27.74
CA LYS A 35 5.20 -30.99 -28.92
C LYS A 35 5.66 -29.89 -29.86
N PRO A 36 6.63 -30.19 -30.77
CA PRO A 36 7.05 -29.28 -31.82
C PRO A 36 5.86 -28.73 -32.63
N GLY A 37 5.79 -27.43 -32.74
CA GLY A 37 4.69 -26.71 -33.45
C GLY A 37 3.38 -26.59 -32.68
N GLU A 38 3.29 -27.17 -31.47
CA GLU A 38 2.12 -27.04 -30.59
C GLU A 38 2.31 -25.88 -29.59
N SER A 39 1.18 -25.48 -28.97
CA SER A 39 1.13 -24.46 -27.93
C SER A 39 0.56 -25.07 -26.65
N GLY A 40 1.11 -24.66 -25.50
CA GLY A 40 0.56 -24.92 -24.18
C GLY A 40 -0.04 -23.65 -23.60
N SER A 41 -1.23 -23.76 -23.00
CA SER A 41 -1.89 -22.62 -22.35
C SER A 41 -1.48 -22.51 -20.89
N VAL A 42 -1.03 -21.34 -20.47
CA VAL A 42 -0.80 -20.98 -19.07
C VAL A 42 -2.05 -20.31 -18.55
N ASP A 43 -2.66 -20.90 -17.54
CA ASP A 43 -3.78 -20.33 -16.81
C ASP A 43 -3.40 -20.22 -15.35
N ALA A 44 -3.14 -19.01 -14.89
CA ALA A 44 -2.75 -18.73 -13.52
C ALA A 44 -3.65 -17.65 -12.92
N MET A 45 -4.12 -17.89 -11.72
CA MET A 45 -4.82 -16.91 -10.91
C MET A 45 -3.80 -16.18 -10.04
N ILE A 46 -3.55 -14.91 -10.37
CA ILE A 46 -2.64 -14.05 -9.63
C ILE A 46 -3.44 -13.31 -8.57
N THR A 47 -3.00 -13.40 -7.31
CA THR A 47 -3.60 -12.70 -6.18
C THR A 47 -2.63 -11.67 -5.64
N GLY A 48 -3.08 -10.44 -5.46
CA GLY A 48 -2.30 -9.38 -4.84
C GLY A 48 -1.94 -9.74 -3.38
N ALA A 49 -0.71 -9.48 -3.00
CA ALA A 49 -0.19 -9.64 -1.63
C ALA A 49 0.01 -8.28 -0.97
N ALA A 50 0.44 -7.28 -1.75
CA ALA A 50 0.66 -5.92 -1.29
C ALA A 50 0.43 -4.91 -2.45
N PRO A 51 0.15 -3.64 -2.16
CA PRO A 51 0.13 -2.60 -3.18
C PRO A 51 1.48 -2.51 -3.89
N THR A 52 1.44 -2.28 -5.21
CA THR A 52 2.67 -2.11 -5.99
C THR A 52 3.35 -0.80 -5.62
N MET A 53 4.61 -0.88 -5.17
CA MET A 53 5.42 0.27 -4.74
C MET A 53 6.46 0.69 -5.78
N ASP A 54 6.62 -0.09 -6.84
CA ASP A 54 7.57 0.10 -7.93
C ASP A 54 6.87 0.21 -9.30
N ASP A 55 7.52 -0.21 -10.37
CA ASP A 55 6.97 -0.25 -11.74
C ASP A 55 6.00 -1.42 -11.98
N GLY A 56 5.71 -2.23 -10.97
CA GLY A 56 4.81 -3.38 -11.04
C GLY A 56 5.37 -4.56 -11.84
N THR A 57 6.67 -4.70 -11.92
CA THR A 57 7.31 -5.80 -12.67
C THR A 57 7.06 -7.13 -11.96
N ILE A 58 6.42 -8.07 -12.68
CA ILE A 58 6.27 -9.47 -12.29
C ILE A 58 7.23 -10.30 -13.12
N GLN A 59 8.04 -11.12 -12.47
CA GLN A 59 8.90 -12.11 -13.10
C GLN A 59 8.11 -13.38 -13.41
N ILE A 60 8.18 -13.84 -14.67
CA ILE A 60 7.61 -15.11 -15.12
C ILE A 60 8.77 -16.03 -15.44
N ILE A 61 8.89 -17.11 -14.69
CA ILE A 61 9.92 -18.13 -14.88
C ILE A 61 9.26 -19.35 -15.55
N ILE A 62 9.62 -19.61 -16.79
CA ILE A 62 9.17 -20.77 -17.53
C ILE A 62 10.25 -21.85 -17.42
N SER A 63 9.92 -23.01 -16.87
CA SER A 63 10.79 -24.15 -16.77
C SER A 63 10.25 -25.32 -17.60
N TYR A 64 11.13 -26.11 -18.17
CA TYR A 64 10.81 -27.36 -18.91
C TYR A 64 11.99 -28.33 -18.87
N GLU A 65 11.70 -29.59 -19.09
CA GLU A 65 12.72 -30.64 -19.27
C GLU A 65 12.88 -30.97 -20.75
N ASP A 66 14.11 -31.24 -21.15
CA ASP A 66 14.41 -31.75 -22.49
C ASP A 66 14.29 -33.31 -22.57
N VAL A 67 14.62 -33.89 -23.72
CA VAL A 67 14.57 -35.32 -23.94
C VAL A 67 15.57 -36.12 -23.09
N ASN A 68 16.58 -35.49 -22.51
CA ASN A 68 17.56 -36.07 -21.62
C ASN A 68 17.18 -35.93 -20.14
N GLY A 69 16.09 -35.24 -19.86
CA GLY A 69 15.65 -34.89 -18.50
C GLY A 69 16.41 -33.72 -17.88
N GLU A 70 17.10 -32.90 -18.72
CA GLU A 70 17.77 -31.70 -18.25
C GLU A 70 16.75 -30.55 -18.16
N VAL A 71 16.77 -29.83 -17.01
CA VAL A 71 15.86 -28.74 -16.76
C VAL A 71 16.42 -27.43 -17.33
N HIS A 72 15.63 -26.78 -18.14
CA HIS A 72 15.91 -25.47 -18.73
C HIS A 72 14.93 -24.41 -18.18
N THR A 73 15.40 -23.19 -18.03
CA THR A 73 14.58 -22.05 -17.58
C THR A 73 14.68 -20.89 -18.55
N SER A 74 13.59 -20.17 -18.69
CA SER A 74 13.51 -18.91 -19.43
C SER A 74 12.74 -17.89 -18.62
N GLU A 75 13.28 -16.69 -18.47
CA GLU A 75 12.68 -15.62 -17.70
C GLU A 75 12.06 -14.58 -18.62
N GLN A 76 10.88 -14.11 -18.25
CA GLN A 76 10.16 -13.04 -18.90
C GLN A 76 9.62 -12.09 -17.82
N THR A 77 9.31 -10.88 -18.19
CA THR A 77 8.70 -9.90 -17.28
C THR A 77 7.43 -9.30 -17.87
N VAL A 78 6.47 -9.03 -16.99
CA VAL A 78 5.26 -8.26 -17.33
C VAL A 78 5.01 -7.24 -16.24
N ASN A 79 4.34 -6.14 -16.56
CA ASN A 79 3.98 -5.14 -15.57
C ASN A 79 2.51 -5.32 -15.16
N LEU A 80 2.27 -5.41 -13.86
CA LEU A 80 0.94 -5.49 -13.26
C LEU A 80 0.90 -4.62 -12.01
N MET A 81 -0.02 -3.66 -11.99
CA MET A 81 -0.24 -2.81 -10.82
C MET A 81 -1.29 -3.42 -9.91
N VAL A 82 -0.92 -3.65 -8.66
CA VAL A 82 -1.82 -4.04 -7.57
C VAL A 82 -2.14 -2.77 -6.78
N ASN A 83 -3.40 -2.35 -6.82
CA ASN A 83 -3.88 -1.20 -6.05
C ASN A 83 -4.39 -1.65 -4.68
N GLU A 84 -4.37 -0.74 -3.71
CA GLU A 84 -5.09 -0.97 -2.46
C GLU A 84 -6.58 -1.18 -2.75
N PRO A 85 -7.25 -2.08 -2.01
CA PRO A 85 -8.70 -2.20 -2.10
C PRO A 85 -9.29 -0.83 -1.78
N MET A 86 -10.04 -0.24 -2.70
CA MET A 86 -10.87 0.90 -2.37
C MET A 86 -11.88 0.39 -1.34
N GLU A 87 -11.80 0.89 -0.11
CA GLU A 87 -12.93 0.76 0.81
C GLU A 87 -14.11 1.40 0.10
N SER A 88 -15.02 0.57 -0.38
CA SER A 88 -16.31 1.05 -0.82
C SER A 88 -17.00 1.61 0.42
N THR A 89 -16.93 2.91 0.59
CA THR A 89 -17.87 3.63 1.44
C THR A 89 -19.23 3.48 0.76
N ASP A 90 -19.84 2.31 0.93
CA ASP A 90 -21.27 2.12 0.71
C ASP A 90 -22.04 2.91 1.77
N ASP A 91 -21.92 4.23 1.72
CA ASP A 91 -22.85 5.15 2.38
C ASP A 91 -23.77 5.79 1.30
N MET A 92 -24.38 4.94 0.50
CA MET A 92 -25.52 5.27 -0.33
C MET A 92 -26.80 4.66 0.24
N SER A 93 -27.02 4.84 1.55
CA SER A 93 -28.33 4.61 2.17
C SER A 93 -28.82 5.91 2.79
N GLY A 94 -29.42 6.78 1.99
CA GLY A 94 -29.95 8.03 2.54
C GLY A 94 -30.58 8.93 1.51
N MET A 95 -31.43 8.40 0.65
CA MET A 95 -32.50 9.23 0.07
C MET A 95 -33.71 9.16 1.00
N ASP A 96 -34.18 10.37 1.33
CA ASP A 96 -35.40 10.72 2.07
C ASP A 96 -35.31 10.67 3.60
N MET A 97 -34.87 11.80 4.16
CA MET A 97 -35.65 12.57 5.14
C MET A 97 -35.07 13.98 5.23
N MET A 98 -35.92 15.00 5.07
CA MET A 98 -35.60 16.40 5.29
C MET A 98 -34.85 16.57 6.62
N PRO A 99 -33.75 17.33 6.67
CA PRO A 99 -33.07 17.57 7.94
C PRO A 99 -33.95 18.50 8.79
N GLU A 100 -34.46 18.00 9.93
CA GLU A 100 -34.68 18.87 11.06
C GLU A 100 -33.37 19.60 11.35
N GLU A 101 -33.40 20.90 11.40
CA GLU A 101 -32.27 21.76 11.72
C GLU A 101 -31.72 21.42 13.11
N THR A 102 -30.83 20.44 13.18
CA THR A 102 -29.98 20.29 14.37
C THR A 102 -28.89 21.36 14.31
N PRO A 103 -28.72 22.19 15.31
CA PRO A 103 -27.68 23.22 15.32
C PRO A 103 -26.32 22.54 15.15
N GLY A 104 -25.60 22.99 14.11
CA GLY A 104 -24.33 22.38 13.71
C GLY A 104 -23.32 22.31 14.86
N PHE A 105 -22.46 21.32 14.82
CA PHE A 105 -21.38 21.05 15.78
C PHE A 105 -20.67 22.32 16.29
N PHE A 106 -20.43 23.29 15.42
CA PHE A 106 -19.79 24.57 15.76
C PHE A 106 -20.63 25.50 16.64
N GLN A 107 -21.97 25.38 16.62
CA GLN A 107 -22.81 26.19 17.51
C GLN A 107 -22.81 25.63 18.94
N ARG A 108 -22.63 24.33 19.11
CA ARG A 108 -22.63 23.68 20.43
C ARG A 108 -21.35 23.93 21.22
N PHE A 109 -20.22 24.24 20.54
CA PHE A 109 -18.91 24.48 21.15
C PHE A 109 -18.45 25.95 21.12
N ARG A 110 -19.33 26.89 20.73
CA ARG A 110 -18.95 28.29 20.57
C ARG A 110 -18.51 28.97 21.87
N LEU A 111 -19.07 28.58 23.01
CA LEU A 111 -18.75 29.16 24.30
C LEU A 111 -17.47 28.64 24.98
N PRO A 112 -17.16 27.32 24.97
CA PRO A 112 -15.94 26.86 25.62
C PRO A 112 -14.64 27.16 24.85
N ILE A 113 -14.70 27.31 23.50
CA ILE A 113 -13.49 27.63 22.71
C ILE A 113 -13.01 29.06 22.95
N ILE A 114 -13.92 30.02 23.11
CA ILE A 114 -13.57 31.43 23.38
C ILE A 114 -13.04 31.57 24.82
N GLY A 115 -13.64 30.86 25.79
CA GLY A 115 -13.16 30.87 27.17
C GLY A 115 -11.81 30.17 27.37
N GLY A 116 -11.58 29.05 26.67
CA GLY A 116 -10.33 28.29 26.75
C GLY A 116 -9.14 29.05 26.17
N GLY A 117 -9.33 29.77 25.06
CA GLY A 117 -8.27 30.56 24.43
C GLY A 117 -7.79 31.73 25.31
N VAL A 118 -8.69 32.41 25.95
CA VAL A 118 -8.36 33.52 26.86
C VAL A 118 -7.67 33.03 28.13
N ALA A 119 -8.10 31.90 28.68
CA ALA A 119 -7.46 31.29 29.85
C ALA A 119 -6.02 30.83 29.58
N LEU A 120 -5.74 30.25 28.39
CA LEU A 120 -4.40 29.87 27.99
C LEU A 120 -3.47 31.07 27.77
N LEU A 121 -3.95 32.13 27.17
CA LEU A 121 -3.18 33.38 27.00
C LEU A 121 -2.86 34.05 28.34
N ALA A 122 -3.81 34.06 29.29
CA ALA A 122 -3.59 34.58 30.62
C ALA A 122 -2.56 33.75 31.40
N ALA A 123 -2.62 32.43 31.33
CA ALA A 123 -1.65 31.53 31.96
C ALA A 123 -0.24 31.69 31.37
N ALA A 124 -0.12 31.85 30.05
CA ALA A 124 1.17 32.11 29.40
C ALA A 124 1.77 33.47 29.81
N ALA A 125 0.95 34.52 29.93
CA ALA A 125 1.41 35.83 30.38
C ALA A 125 1.92 35.81 31.83
N VAL A 126 1.24 35.11 32.73
CA VAL A 126 1.67 34.94 34.13
C VAL A 126 2.97 34.12 34.21
N PHE A 127 3.12 33.09 33.40
CA PHE A 127 4.32 32.27 33.37
C PHE A 127 5.56 33.03 32.89
N VAL A 128 5.39 33.85 31.81
CA VAL A 128 6.48 34.68 31.28
C VAL A 128 6.88 35.78 32.28
N LYS A 129 5.89 36.41 32.97
CA LYS A 129 6.17 37.41 34.00
C LYS A 129 6.94 36.82 35.17
N LYS A 130 6.53 35.63 35.67
CA LYS A 130 7.20 34.94 36.78
C LYS A 130 8.62 34.51 36.45
N HIS A 131 8.87 34.16 35.17
CA HIS A 131 10.21 33.79 34.71
C HIS A 131 11.15 34.98 34.54
N LYS A 132 10.62 36.15 34.18
CA LYS A 132 11.39 37.41 34.11
C LYS A 132 11.75 37.93 35.48
N ASP A 133 10.85 37.83 36.45
CA ASP A 133 11.07 38.31 37.83
C ASP A 133 12.15 37.45 38.54
N LYS A 134 12.19 36.10 38.29
CA LYS A 134 13.25 35.25 38.79
C LYS A 134 14.64 35.60 38.23
N LYS A 135 14.74 35.89 36.94
CA LYS A 135 16.04 36.31 36.33
C LYS A 135 16.53 37.69 36.81
N LYS A 136 15.61 38.55 37.28
CA LYS A 136 15.98 39.85 37.83
C LYS A 136 16.53 39.75 39.24
N GLN A 137 15.96 38.85 40.06
CA GLN A 137 16.49 38.57 41.43
C GLN A 137 17.83 37.86 41.43
N GLU A 138 18.10 36.96 40.46
CA GLU A 138 19.43 36.30 40.31
C GLU A 138 20.55 37.30 39.94
N LYS A 139 20.23 38.31 39.12
CA LYS A 139 21.22 39.37 38.76
C LYS A 139 21.50 40.33 39.86
N GLU A 140 20.53 40.62 40.73
CA GLU A 140 20.67 41.56 41.86
C GLU A 140 21.50 40.94 43.04
N ASN A 141 21.49 39.61 43.14
CA ASN A 141 22.29 38.88 44.13
C ASN A 141 23.75 38.66 43.72
N ASP A 142 24.06 38.75 42.41
CA ASP A 142 25.44 38.58 41.90
C ASP A 142 26.26 39.88 41.93
N GLU A 143 25.63 41.06 42.15
CA GLU A 143 26.32 42.36 42.22
C GLU A 143 26.64 42.81 43.66
N THR A 144 26.36 41.96 44.67
CA THR A 144 26.56 42.34 46.09
C THR A 144 27.59 41.44 46.82
N ILE A 145 28.59 40.94 46.10
CA ILE A 145 29.79 40.29 46.73
C ILE A 145 31.03 41.03 46.27
#